data_0c57279b4931d4374cfa187ec0b2257b
#
_entry.id   0c57279b4931d4374cfa187ec0b2257b
#
_cell.length_a   1.000
_cell.length_b   1.000
_cell.length_c   1.000
_cell.angle_alpha   90.00
_cell.angle_beta   90.00
_cell.angle_gamma   90.00
#
_symmetry.space_group_name_H-M   'P 1'
#
loop_
_entity.id
_entity.type
_entity.pdbx_description
1 polymer ?
#
loop_
_entity_poly.entity_id
_entity_poly.type
_entity_poly.pdbx_seq_one_letter_code
_entity_poly.pdbx_strand_id
1 'polypeptide(L)'
;MPIYFGSNFAREPFQFDSVGNDWEQESVTRPEGYPLYHYLQTKEGVGEVTVYSRNQAVSDNILSNSHTIELQKGQGILIAPNVPHSYHNKNISSGNSLPWKTEFATFTGTMAAAFREMFDEKEYRLIDENKGIEVSEAINRAVEDFKERSSDTQMLSLDCYGVMLLLSDQSNHTHDNDDQSYVRFIKPVIDAIEESYMDDISARELADGVFVSQQYLSRVFTEFMNCSVYEYLTNYRINKAKELLLINSRRKVQDIASDVGYSDASHFIVMFRKLTGMTPAQFRKLYI
;
A
#
# COMPACT_ATOMS: atom_id res chain seq x y z
N MET A 1 2.83 25.31 -17.22
CA MET A 1 2.01 24.93 -16.08
C MET A 1 0.98 23.90 -16.52
N PRO A 2 1.26 22.60 -16.45
CA PRO A 2 0.33 21.60 -16.94
C PRO A 2 -0.49 21.05 -15.78
N ILE A 3 -1.78 21.38 -15.76
CA ILE A 3 -2.81 20.59 -15.07
C ILE A 3 -3.52 19.79 -16.14
N TYR A 4 -3.61 18.49 -15.94
CA TYR A 4 -4.38 17.62 -16.81
C TYR A 4 -5.57 17.09 -16.03
N PHE A 5 -6.74 17.19 -16.66
CA PHE A 5 -8.01 16.67 -16.14
C PHE A 5 -8.34 15.38 -16.86
N GLY A 6 -8.68 14.36 -16.10
CA GLY A 6 -9.25 13.13 -16.63
C GLY A 6 -10.63 13.36 -17.25
N SER A 7 -11.20 12.35 -17.90
CA SER A 7 -12.57 12.45 -18.42
C SER A 7 -13.58 12.55 -17.27
N ASN A 8 -14.66 13.33 -17.43
CA ASN A 8 -15.73 13.48 -16.43
C ASN A 8 -16.50 12.18 -16.12
N PHE A 9 -16.22 11.10 -16.86
CA PHE A 9 -16.81 9.78 -16.64
C PHE A 9 -15.69 8.77 -16.39
N ALA A 10 -15.64 8.22 -15.18
CA ALA A 10 -14.72 7.16 -14.86
C ALA A 10 -15.06 5.91 -15.70
N ARG A 11 -14.16 5.54 -16.61
CA ARG A 11 -14.28 4.34 -17.45
C ARG A 11 -13.25 3.29 -17.07
N GLU A 12 -12.12 3.73 -16.56
CA GLU A 12 -11.02 2.87 -16.14
C GLU A 12 -11.10 2.56 -14.64
N PRO A 13 -10.51 1.43 -14.18
CA PRO A 13 -10.47 1.07 -12.76
C PRO A 13 -9.85 2.16 -11.88
N PHE A 14 -8.73 2.70 -12.30
CA PHE A 14 -7.99 3.79 -11.66
C PHE A 14 -7.83 4.93 -12.66
N GLN A 15 -8.14 6.13 -12.25
CA GLN A 15 -8.11 7.29 -13.13
C GLN A 15 -7.73 8.54 -12.34
N PHE A 16 -6.87 9.37 -12.91
CA PHE A 16 -6.70 10.72 -12.39
C PHE A 16 -7.97 11.55 -12.69
N ASP A 17 -8.52 12.18 -11.66
CA ASP A 17 -9.46 13.28 -11.86
C ASP A 17 -8.68 14.51 -12.30
N SER A 18 -7.56 14.78 -11.61
CA SER A 18 -6.56 15.75 -12.06
C SER A 18 -5.15 15.33 -11.62
N VAL A 19 -4.15 15.72 -12.41
CA VAL A 19 -2.74 15.53 -12.08
C VAL A 19 -1.94 16.73 -12.60
N GLY A 20 -0.94 17.16 -11.85
CA GLY A 20 -0.10 18.27 -12.26
C GLY A 20 1.22 18.31 -11.52
N ASN A 21 2.19 18.92 -12.18
CA ASN A 21 3.49 19.21 -11.60
C ASN A 21 3.81 20.70 -11.77
N ASP A 22 4.74 21.21 -10.97
CA ASP A 22 5.23 22.59 -11.05
C ASP A 22 4.13 23.66 -10.88
N TRP A 23 3.13 23.37 -10.02
CA TRP A 23 2.03 24.26 -9.73
C TRP A 23 2.44 25.28 -8.67
N GLU A 24 2.26 26.58 -8.95
CA GLU A 24 2.39 27.62 -7.93
C GLU A 24 1.14 27.59 -7.05
N GLN A 25 1.33 27.11 -5.81
CA GLN A 25 0.22 26.78 -4.94
C GLN A 25 -0.32 28.01 -4.22
N GLU A 26 -1.55 28.34 -4.51
CA GLU A 26 -2.32 29.34 -3.78
C GLU A 26 -2.82 28.80 -2.44
N SER A 27 -3.16 29.72 -1.52
CA SER A 27 -3.82 29.34 -0.27
C SER A 27 -5.22 28.82 -0.52
N VAL A 28 -5.54 27.67 0.07
CA VAL A 28 -6.84 27.00 -0.09
C VAL A 28 -7.39 26.65 1.27
N THR A 29 -8.70 26.87 1.47
CA THR A 29 -9.45 26.39 2.63
C THR A 29 -10.65 25.59 2.16
N ARG A 30 -10.79 24.37 2.63
CA ARG A 30 -11.85 23.42 2.29
C ARG A 30 -12.55 22.93 3.55
N PRO A 31 -13.57 23.67 4.05
CA PRO A 31 -14.26 23.31 5.29
C PRO A 31 -15.01 21.99 5.21
N GLU A 32 -15.49 21.61 4.01
CA GLU A 32 -16.18 20.34 3.74
C GLU A 32 -15.23 19.27 3.19
N GLY A 33 -13.92 19.58 3.11
CA GLY A 33 -12.93 18.72 2.45
C GLY A 33 -13.03 18.75 0.93
N TYR A 34 -12.31 17.83 0.28
CA TYR A 34 -12.38 17.57 -1.15
C TYR A 34 -13.07 16.22 -1.38
N PRO A 35 -13.92 16.05 -2.40
CA PRO A 35 -14.74 14.84 -2.54
C PRO A 35 -13.96 13.57 -2.94
N LEU A 36 -12.71 13.71 -3.36
CA LEU A 36 -11.84 12.63 -3.80
C LEU A 36 -10.60 12.54 -2.92
N TYR A 37 -9.93 11.39 -2.94
CA TYR A 37 -8.55 11.32 -2.45
C TYR A 37 -7.68 12.26 -3.24
N HIS A 38 -6.91 13.10 -2.55
CA HIS A 38 -5.96 13.96 -3.22
C HIS A 38 -4.60 13.98 -2.52
N TYR A 39 -3.59 13.95 -3.33
CA TYR A 39 -2.19 14.03 -2.95
C TYR A 39 -1.64 15.41 -3.27
N LEU A 40 -0.83 15.95 -2.37
CA LEU A 40 -0.12 17.22 -2.52
C LEU A 40 1.31 17.04 -2.00
N GLN A 41 2.32 17.42 -2.80
CA GLN A 41 3.74 17.33 -2.45
C GLN A 41 4.44 18.65 -2.71
N THR A 42 5.34 19.05 -1.82
CA THR A 42 6.17 20.23 -2.01
C THR A 42 7.32 19.94 -2.97
N LYS A 43 7.41 20.70 -4.05
CA LYS A 43 8.52 20.68 -5.01
C LYS A 43 9.56 21.75 -4.71
N GLU A 44 9.11 22.96 -4.42
CA GLU A 44 9.94 24.10 -4.03
C GLU A 44 9.23 24.93 -2.95
N GLY A 45 9.99 25.54 -2.06
CA GLY A 45 9.45 26.33 -0.97
C GLY A 45 9.03 25.45 0.22
N VAL A 46 8.12 25.94 1.04
CA VAL A 46 7.59 25.25 2.22
C VAL A 46 6.09 25.51 2.32
N GLY A 47 5.32 24.42 2.42
CA GLY A 47 3.89 24.49 2.66
C GLY A 47 3.51 24.23 4.10
N GLU A 48 2.41 24.80 4.53
CA GLU A 48 1.77 24.46 5.79
C GLU A 48 0.36 23.95 5.53
N VAL A 49 0.06 22.73 6.00
CA VAL A 49 -1.22 22.06 5.83
C VAL A 49 -1.85 21.85 7.20
N THR A 50 -3.09 22.29 7.38
CA THR A 50 -3.88 22.03 8.60
C THR A 50 -5.02 21.10 8.25
N VAL A 51 -5.09 19.94 8.93
CA VAL A 51 -6.18 18.97 8.84
C VAL A 51 -7.04 19.06 10.08
N TYR A 52 -8.36 19.11 9.91
CA TYR A 52 -9.34 19.21 10.98
C TYR A 52 -10.04 17.85 11.16
N SER A 53 -10.13 17.35 12.39
CA SER A 53 -10.76 16.06 12.67
C SER A 53 -12.28 16.10 12.41
N ARG A 54 -12.81 15.04 11.77
CA ARG A 54 -14.24 14.88 11.48
C ARG A 54 -15.14 14.71 12.72
N ASN A 55 -14.59 14.36 13.86
CA ASN A 55 -15.37 13.89 15.02
C ASN A 55 -15.99 15.00 15.88
N GLN A 56 -16.11 16.24 15.39
CA GLN A 56 -16.87 17.29 16.08
C GLN A 56 -17.83 18.02 15.16
N ALA A 57 -19.03 17.39 15.01
CA ALA A 57 -20.22 18.14 14.67
C ALA A 57 -20.59 19.06 15.88
N VAL A 58 -20.61 20.36 15.59
CA VAL A 58 -21.35 21.36 16.38
C VAL A 58 -20.93 21.55 17.84
N SER A 59 -19.82 22.19 18.07
CA SER A 59 -19.66 23.14 19.19
C SER A 59 -18.63 24.21 18.82
N ASP A 60 -18.86 25.45 19.28
CA ASP A 60 -18.19 26.69 18.87
C ASP A 60 -16.68 26.81 19.17
N ASN A 61 -15.95 25.70 19.29
CA ASN A 61 -14.50 25.66 19.50
C ASN A 61 -13.80 24.80 18.43
N ILE A 62 -13.72 25.32 17.19
CA ILE A 62 -13.08 24.69 16.01
C ILE A 62 -11.55 24.48 16.20
N LEU A 63 -10.95 25.02 17.24
CA LEU A 63 -9.49 25.08 17.41
C LEU A 63 -8.88 23.91 18.24
N SER A 64 -9.66 23.00 18.79
CA SER A 64 -9.13 22.03 19.77
C SER A 64 -8.61 20.70 19.19
N ASN A 65 -8.85 20.37 17.89
CA ASN A 65 -8.38 19.12 17.29
C ASN A 65 -7.96 19.29 15.82
N SER A 66 -7.10 20.26 15.55
CA SER A 66 -6.44 20.39 14.25
C SER A 66 -4.98 19.97 14.35
N HIS A 67 -4.49 19.30 13.31
CA HIS A 67 -3.08 18.97 13.13
C HIS A 67 -2.49 19.85 12.04
N THR A 68 -1.54 20.71 12.42
CA THR A 68 -0.80 21.53 11.46
C THR A 68 0.53 20.86 11.15
N ILE A 69 0.81 20.68 9.87
CA ILE A 69 1.92 19.91 9.32
C ILE A 69 2.68 20.83 8.38
N GLU A 70 3.98 20.89 8.55
CA GLU A 70 4.87 21.57 7.61
C GLU A 70 5.38 20.56 6.58
N LEU A 71 5.24 20.90 5.31
CA LEU A 71 5.73 20.10 4.20
C LEU A 71 6.96 20.74 3.58
N GLN A 72 8.11 20.14 3.83
CA GLN A 72 9.38 20.48 3.22
C GLN A 72 9.47 19.93 1.78
N LYS A 73 10.47 20.37 1.02
CA LYS A 73 10.75 19.83 -0.32
C LYS A 73 10.83 18.30 -0.28
N GLY A 74 10.15 17.66 -1.23
CA GLY A 74 10.04 16.19 -1.35
C GLY A 74 8.99 15.57 -0.44
N GLN A 75 8.51 16.25 0.60
CA GLN A 75 7.47 15.75 1.48
C GLN A 75 6.07 16.01 0.93
N GLY A 76 5.17 15.07 1.15
CA GLY A 76 3.79 15.14 0.68
C GLY A 76 2.76 14.69 1.70
N ILE A 77 1.51 14.92 1.37
CA ILE A 77 0.36 14.48 2.13
C ILE A 77 -0.73 13.92 1.19
N LEU A 78 -1.21 12.72 1.49
CA LEU A 78 -2.43 12.16 0.89
C LEU A 78 -3.59 12.41 1.86
N ILE A 79 -4.66 13.05 1.40
CA ILE A 79 -5.84 13.39 2.20
C ILE A 79 -7.05 12.62 1.66
N ALA A 80 -7.79 11.99 2.58
CA ALA A 80 -8.99 11.23 2.25
C ALA A 80 -10.17 12.14 1.83
N PRO A 81 -11.17 11.60 1.12
CA PRO A 81 -12.34 12.35 0.68
C PRO A 81 -13.08 13.00 1.86
N ASN A 82 -13.55 14.24 1.66
CA ASN A 82 -14.34 15.02 2.61
C ASN A 82 -13.68 15.22 3.99
N VAL A 83 -12.36 15.18 4.08
CA VAL A 83 -11.62 15.58 5.27
C VAL A 83 -11.40 17.09 5.22
N PRO A 84 -11.92 17.87 6.21
CA PRO A 84 -11.73 19.29 6.26
C PRO A 84 -10.24 19.64 6.39
N HIS A 85 -9.76 20.58 5.56
CA HIS A 85 -8.35 20.99 5.58
C HIS A 85 -8.14 22.36 4.95
N SER A 86 -7.00 22.94 5.25
CA SER A 86 -6.48 24.12 4.59
C SER A 86 -4.98 23.98 4.36
N TYR A 87 -4.47 24.68 3.36
CA TYR A 87 -3.03 24.76 3.13
C TYR A 87 -2.64 26.12 2.52
N HIS A 88 -1.41 26.54 2.81
CA HIS A 88 -0.86 27.80 2.33
C HIS A 88 0.66 27.76 2.29
N ASN A 89 1.25 28.72 1.58
CA ASN A 89 2.69 28.94 1.59
C ASN A 89 3.12 29.52 2.97
N LYS A 90 3.96 28.81 3.70
CA LYS A 90 4.46 29.24 5.02
C LYS A 90 5.25 30.55 4.98
N ASN A 91 5.94 30.82 3.88
CA ASN A 91 6.84 31.97 3.76
C ASN A 91 6.15 33.31 3.47
N ILE A 92 4.84 33.33 3.25
CA ILE A 92 4.09 34.58 3.00
C ILE A 92 4.20 35.55 4.19
N SER A 93 4.26 35.02 5.41
CA SER A 93 4.30 35.84 6.65
C SER A 93 5.66 36.49 6.92
N SER A 94 6.73 36.10 6.26
CA SER A 94 8.10 36.55 6.52
C SER A 94 8.61 37.62 5.54
N GLY A 95 7.78 38.10 4.60
CA GLY A 95 8.14 39.16 3.66
C GLY A 95 9.13 38.76 2.56
N ASN A 96 9.58 37.51 2.56
CA ASN A 96 10.50 36.94 1.58
C ASN A 96 9.76 35.76 0.87
N SER A 97 8.81 36.12 0.00
CA SER A 97 7.90 35.15 -0.61
C SER A 97 8.56 34.42 -1.77
N LEU A 98 9.33 33.39 -1.45
CA LEU A 98 9.56 32.35 -2.46
C LEU A 98 8.24 31.65 -2.73
N PRO A 99 7.88 31.43 -4.01
CA PRO A 99 6.65 30.71 -4.33
C PRO A 99 6.70 29.31 -3.77
N TRP A 100 5.57 28.82 -3.26
CA TRP A 100 5.41 27.42 -2.92
C TRP A 100 4.95 26.67 -4.16
N LYS A 101 5.83 25.84 -4.72
CA LYS A 101 5.49 25.01 -5.86
C LYS A 101 5.20 23.59 -5.40
N THR A 102 4.18 23.01 -6.00
CA THR A 102 3.68 21.68 -5.65
C THR A 102 3.52 20.78 -6.87
N GLU A 103 3.50 19.50 -6.58
CA GLU A 103 2.98 18.44 -7.44
C GLU A 103 1.73 17.88 -6.77
N PHE A 104 0.74 17.46 -7.56
CA PHE A 104 -0.49 16.94 -7.01
C PHE A 104 -1.15 15.90 -7.91
N ALA A 105 -1.99 15.06 -7.31
CA ALA A 105 -2.85 14.13 -8.01
C ALA A 105 -4.17 13.94 -7.24
N THR A 106 -5.27 13.87 -7.97
CA THR A 106 -6.58 13.49 -7.44
C THR A 106 -7.07 12.23 -8.14
N PHE A 107 -7.69 11.33 -7.37
CA PHE A 107 -7.94 9.96 -7.80
C PHE A 107 -9.43 9.66 -7.88
N THR A 108 -9.84 9.07 -9.00
CA THR A 108 -11.18 8.53 -9.26
C THR A 108 -11.08 7.20 -10.01
N GLY A 109 -12.19 6.63 -10.44
CA GLY A 109 -12.21 5.40 -11.22
C GLY A 109 -13.41 4.52 -10.85
N THR A 110 -13.61 3.44 -11.63
CA THR A 110 -14.70 2.50 -11.35
C THR A 110 -14.44 1.67 -10.08
N MET A 111 -13.18 1.62 -9.61
CA MET A 111 -12.75 0.97 -8.37
C MET A 111 -12.61 1.94 -7.19
N ALA A 112 -13.13 3.16 -7.29
CA ALA A 112 -12.99 4.19 -6.24
C ALA A 112 -13.50 3.74 -4.85
N ALA A 113 -14.48 2.82 -4.79
CA ALA A 113 -14.95 2.25 -3.53
C ALA A 113 -13.87 1.46 -2.76
N ALA A 114 -12.88 0.87 -3.47
CA ALA A 114 -11.78 0.13 -2.87
C ALA A 114 -10.61 1.02 -2.40
N PHE A 115 -10.57 2.31 -2.77
CA PHE A 115 -9.47 3.22 -2.41
C PHE A 115 -9.34 3.39 -0.90
N ARG A 116 -10.46 3.35 -0.19
CA ARG A 116 -10.49 3.48 1.27
C ARG A 116 -9.70 2.36 1.95
N GLU A 117 -9.89 1.13 1.50
CA GLU A 117 -9.16 -0.04 1.99
C GLU A 117 -7.69 0.03 1.58
N MET A 118 -7.42 0.43 0.32
CA MET A 118 -6.05 0.59 -0.20
C MET A 118 -5.23 1.61 0.59
N PHE A 119 -5.86 2.65 1.17
CA PHE A 119 -5.21 3.70 1.94
C PHE A 119 -5.46 3.60 3.45
N ASP A 120 -5.73 2.40 4.00
CA ASP A 120 -5.89 2.08 5.45
C ASP A 120 -6.95 2.90 6.18
N GLU A 121 -7.97 3.38 5.52
CA GLU A 121 -9.07 4.16 6.12
C GLU A 121 -8.66 5.42 6.90
N LYS A 122 -7.40 5.86 6.80
CA LYS A 122 -6.89 7.04 7.51
C LYS A 122 -7.45 8.33 6.90
N GLU A 123 -7.63 9.36 7.74
CA GLU A 123 -8.04 10.69 7.28
C GLU A 123 -6.97 11.37 6.42
N TYR A 124 -5.69 11.14 6.75
CA TYR A 124 -4.55 11.56 5.96
C TYR A 124 -3.33 10.67 6.19
N ARG A 125 -2.38 10.72 5.26
CA ARG A 125 -1.08 10.05 5.35
C ARG A 125 0.02 11.02 4.93
N LEU A 126 1.10 11.05 5.70
CA LEU A 126 2.31 11.78 5.36
C LEU A 126 3.22 10.88 4.50
N ILE A 127 3.84 11.49 3.52
CA ILE A 127 4.82 10.87 2.63
C ILE A 127 6.16 11.57 2.88
N ASP A 128 7.16 10.82 3.27
CA ASP A 128 8.50 11.35 3.51
C ASP A 128 9.24 11.71 2.21
N GLU A 129 10.41 12.32 2.34
CA GLU A 129 11.20 12.79 1.21
C GLU A 129 11.63 11.64 0.28
N ASN A 130 12.04 10.49 0.83
CA ASN A 130 12.52 9.36 0.02
C ASN A 130 11.39 8.80 -0.86
N LYS A 131 10.23 8.55 -0.27
CA LYS A 131 9.05 8.08 -0.99
C LYS A 131 8.49 9.15 -1.92
N GLY A 132 8.57 10.41 -1.50
CA GLY A 132 8.18 11.56 -2.32
C GLY A 132 8.97 11.66 -3.63
N ILE A 133 10.25 11.29 -3.66
CA ILE A 133 11.03 11.23 -4.90
C ILE A 133 10.42 10.22 -5.89
N GLU A 134 10.09 9.00 -5.42
CA GLU A 134 9.48 7.97 -6.28
C GLU A 134 8.10 8.42 -6.80
N VAL A 135 7.29 9.03 -5.93
CA VAL A 135 5.97 9.57 -6.30
C VAL A 135 6.10 10.71 -7.32
N SER A 136 7.07 11.62 -7.12
CA SER A 136 7.35 12.72 -8.05
C SER A 136 7.71 12.20 -9.44
N GLU A 137 8.58 11.18 -9.53
CA GLU A 137 8.94 10.54 -10.80
C GLU A 137 7.72 9.94 -11.50
N ALA A 138 6.84 9.28 -10.75
CA ALA A 138 5.61 8.71 -11.30
C ALA A 138 4.61 9.79 -11.76
N ILE A 139 4.43 10.87 -11.00
CA ILE A 139 3.58 12.01 -11.38
C ILE A 139 4.14 12.70 -12.64
N ASN A 140 5.46 12.91 -12.72
CA ASN A 140 6.07 13.52 -13.89
C ASN A 140 5.85 12.67 -15.15
N ARG A 141 5.98 11.34 -15.04
CA ARG A 141 5.67 10.41 -16.13
C ARG A 141 4.21 10.51 -16.55
N ALA A 142 3.28 10.47 -15.62
CA ALA A 142 1.86 10.61 -15.90
C ALA A 142 1.52 11.93 -16.62
N VAL A 143 2.14 13.04 -16.18
CA VAL A 143 1.97 14.36 -16.83
C VAL A 143 2.50 14.37 -18.27
N GLU A 144 3.62 13.68 -18.54
CA GLU A 144 4.16 13.55 -19.91
C GLU A 144 3.26 12.67 -20.78
N ASP A 145 2.78 11.54 -20.26
CA ASP A 145 1.85 10.67 -20.99
C ASP A 145 0.51 11.36 -21.28
N PHE A 146 0.00 12.21 -20.39
CA PHE A 146 -1.15 13.07 -20.69
C PHE A 146 -0.88 14.03 -21.85
N LYS A 147 0.32 14.60 -21.95
CA LYS A 147 0.69 15.51 -23.06
C LYS A 147 0.74 14.78 -24.39
N GLU A 148 1.37 13.61 -24.39
CA GLU A 148 1.69 12.89 -25.63
C GLU A 148 0.59 11.94 -26.07
N ARG A 149 -0.16 11.35 -25.11
CA ARG A 149 -1.06 10.21 -25.31
C ARG A 149 -2.38 10.36 -24.55
N SER A 150 -2.96 11.55 -24.52
CA SER A 150 -4.21 11.83 -23.77
C SER A 150 -5.40 10.93 -24.15
N SER A 151 -5.37 10.29 -25.32
CA SER A 151 -6.39 9.34 -25.78
C SER A 151 -6.14 7.89 -25.32
N ASP A 152 -4.96 7.57 -24.82
CA ASP A 152 -4.62 6.24 -24.29
C ASP A 152 -5.03 6.13 -22.81
N THR A 153 -6.32 5.93 -22.59
CA THR A 153 -6.90 5.86 -21.25
C THR A 153 -6.37 4.69 -20.43
N GLN A 154 -5.96 3.59 -21.08
CA GLN A 154 -5.42 2.41 -20.42
C GLN A 154 -4.03 2.70 -19.85
N MET A 155 -3.16 3.37 -20.62
CA MET A 155 -1.84 3.77 -20.15
C MET A 155 -1.94 4.75 -18.98
N LEU A 156 -2.79 5.76 -19.12
CA LEU A 156 -3.05 6.73 -18.04
C LEU A 156 -3.65 6.09 -16.78
N SER A 157 -4.41 4.99 -16.94
CA SER A 157 -4.92 4.21 -15.80
C SER A 157 -3.81 3.44 -15.10
N LEU A 158 -2.85 2.90 -15.85
CA LEU A 158 -1.66 2.24 -15.27
C LEU A 158 -0.78 3.24 -14.51
N ASP A 159 -0.57 4.44 -15.05
CA ASP A 159 0.17 5.49 -14.36
C ASP A 159 -0.54 5.90 -13.07
N CYS A 160 -1.86 6.07 -13.11
CA CYS A 160 -2.67 6.38 -11.92
C CYS A 160 -2.52 5.29 -10.87
N TYR A 161 -2.67 4.03 -11.26
CA TYR A 161 -2.49 2.90 -10.34
C TYR A 161 -1.07 2.82 -9.78
N GLY A 162 -0.05 3.08 -10.60
CA GLY A 162 1.35 3.15 -10.17
C GLY A 162 1.57 4.21 -9.07
N VAL A 163 1.04 5.43 -9.25
CA VAL A 163 1.10 6.48 -8.22
C VAL A 163 0.35 6.05 -6.95
N MET A 164 -0.83 5.45 -7.09
CA MET A 164 -1.63 4.99 -5.95
C MET A 164 -0.91 3.87 -5.17
N LEU A 165 -0.24 2.94 -5.84
CA LEU A 165 0.57 1.90 -5.18
C LEU A 165 1.71 2.51 -4.37
N LEU A 166 2.44 3.48 -4.92
CA LEU A 166 3.48 4.19 -4.19
C LEU A 166 2.94 4.90 -2.95
N LEU A 167 1.74 5.48 -3.03
CA LEU A 167 1.08 6.16 -1.92
C LEU A 167 0.46 5.19 -0.90
N SER A 168 0.12 3.96 -1.31
CA SER A 168 -0.42 2.92 -0.43
C SER A 168 0.67 2.13 0.29
N ASP A 169 1.90 2.16 -0.23
CA ASP A 169 3.03 1.41 0.33
C ASP A 169 3.30 1.83 1.78
N GLN A 170 3.14 0.86 2.68
CA GLN A 170 3.34 1.04 4.11
C GLN A 170 4.81 0.88 4.53
N SER A 171 5.70 0.57 3.59
CA SER A 171 7.13 0.35 3.89
C SER A 171 7.83 1.59 4.48
N ASN A 172 7.21 2.76 4.38
CA ASN A 172 7.66 4.02 4.99
C ASN A 172 6.85 4.45 6.22
N HIS A 173 6.23 3.52 6.94
CA HIS A 173 5.88 3.82 8.31
C HIS A 173 7.19 4.12 9.05
N THR A 174 7.43 5.41 9.32
CA THR A 174 8.41 5.92 10.25
C THR A 174 8.12 5.38 11.66
N HIS A 175 8.33 4.11 11.79
CA HIS A 175 8.64 3.45 13.03
C HIS A 175 10.00 2.79 12.81
N ASP A 176 11.07 3.48 13.19
CA ASP A 176 12.38 2.85 13.44
C ASP A 176 12.24 1.54 14.24
N ASN A 177 11.12 1.40 14.96
CA ASN A 177 10.76 0.19 15.70
C ASN A 177 10.11 -0.90 14.84
N ASP A 178 9.31 -0.57 13.82
CA ASP A 178 8.60 -1.58 13.01
C ASP A 178 9.56 -2.23 12.01
N ASP A 179 10.43 -1.47 11.38
CA ASP A 179 11.48 -1.99 10.50
C ASP A 179 12.46 -2.88 11.28
N GLN A 180 12.84 -2.48 12.51
CA GLN A 180 13.65 -3.30 13.39
C GLN A 180 12.90 -4.59 13.83
N SER A 181 11.60 -4.53 14.06
CA SER A 181 10.80 -5.70 14.42
C SER A 181 10.65 -6.66 13.26
N TYR A 182 10.44 -6.17 12.04
CA TYR A 182 10.41 -7.00 10.85
C TYR A 182 11.76 -7.70 10.61
N VAL A 183 12.85 -6.95 10.55
CA VAL A 183 14.20 -7.50 10.32
C VAL A 183 14.63 -8.43 11.45
N ARG A 184 14.27 -8.11 12.68
CA ARG A 184 14.69 -8.87 13.86
C ARG A 184 13.88 -10.13 14.12
N PHE A 185 12.57 -10.10 13.85
CA PHE A 185 11.67 -11.18 14.25
C PHE A 185 10.97 -11.85 13.06
N ILE A 186 10.51 -11.07 12.06
CA ILE A 186 9.67 -11.61 10.99
C ILE A 186 10.50 -12.22 9.88
N LYS A 187 11.47 -11.49 9.36
CA LYS A 187 12.34 -11.99 8.29
C LYS A 187 13.06 -13.29 8.64
N PRO A 188 13.70 -13.43 9.83
CA PRO A 188 14.33 -14.71 10.19
C PRO A 188 13.35 -15.87 10.34
N VAL A 189 12.10 -15.59 10.76
CA VAL A 189 11.05 -16.62 10.83
C VAL A 189 10.61 -17.05 9.43
N ILE A 190 10.48 -16.10 8.49
CA ILE A 190 10.18 -16.41 7.09
C ILE A 190 11.32 -17.25 6.49
N ASP A 191 12.56 -16.81 6.66
CA ASP A 191 13.74 -17.50 6.14
C ASP A 191 13.81 -18.95 6.71
N ALA A 192 13.57 -19.15 8.01
CA ALA A 192 13.53 -20.46 8.65
C ALA A 192 12.39 -21.35 8.11
N ILE A 193 11.21 -20.78 7.84
CA ILE A 193 10.11 -21.51 7.21
C ILE A 193 10.50 -21.94 5.79
N GLU A 194 11.10 -21.06 5.01
CA GLU A 194 11.47 -21.34 3.62
C GLU A 194 12.60 -22.38 3.51
N GLU A 195 13.53 -22.40 4.46
CA GLU A 195 14.61 -23.38 4.52
C GLU A 195 14.14 -24.77 4.99
N SER A 196 13.19 -24.80 5.92
CA SER A 196 12.80 -26.04 6.61
C SER A 196 11.31 -26.40 6.46
N TYR A 197 10.61 -25.87 5.45
CA TYR A 197 9.16 -26.10 5.27
C TYR A 197 8.76 -27.58 5.18
N MET A 198 9.68 -28.46 4.80
CA MET A 198 9.45 -29.91 4.72
C MET A 198 9.41 -30.59 6.09
N ASP A 199 10.01 -29.96 7.10
CA ASP A 199 10.13 -30.51 8.43
C ASP A 199 8.91 -30.18 9.31
N ASP A 200 8.79 -30.84 10.45
CA ASP A 200 7.73 -30.54 11.43
C ASP A 200 8.12 -29.30 12.24
N ILE A 201 7.78 -28.13 11.73
CA ILE A 201 8.11 -26.83 12.34
C ILE A 201 6.96 -26.40 13.26
N SER A 202 7.27 -26.14 14.53
CA SER A 202 6.32 -25.56 15.46
C SER A 202 6.50 -24.04 15.59
N ALA A 203 5.38 -23.33 15.82
CA ALA A 203 5.42 -21.88 16.08
C ALA A 203 6.24 -21.52 17.34
N ARG A 204 6.41 -22.48 18.25
CA ARG A 204 7.24 -22.34 19.44
C ARG A 204 8.72 -22.34 19.07
N GLU A 205 9.17 -23.29 18.27
CA GLU A 205 10.57 -23.36 17.81
C GLU A 205 10.97 -22.12 17.02
N LEU A 206 10.08 -21.62 16.17
CA LEU A 206 10.29 -20.38 15.44
C LEU A 206 10.41 -19.17 16.38
N ALA A 207 9.58 -19.10 17.43
CA ALA A 207 9.63 -18.04 18.43
C ALA A 207 10.92 -18.12 19.28
N ASP A 208 11.33 -19.33 19.67
CA ASP A 208 12.57 -19.57 20.39
C ASP A 208 13.80 -19.18 19.55
N GLY A 209 13.75 -19.41 18.23
CA GLY A 209 14.81 -19.04 17.28
C GLY A 209 15.04 -17.52 17.17
N VAL A 210 14.02 -16.72 17.43
CA VAL A 210 14.12 -15.23 17.45
C VAL A 210 14.04 -14.66 18.87
N PHE A 211 14.18 -15.50 19.90
CA PHE A 211 14.25 -15.14 21.33
C PHE A 211 13.03 -14.37 21.84
N VAL A 212 11.82 -14.76 21.42
CA VAL A 212 10.56 -14.17 21.90
C VAL A 212 9.57 -15.23 22.35
N SER A 213 8.49 -14.81 23.03
CA SER A 213 7.39 -15.73 23.32
C SER A 213 6.57 -16.04 22.06
N GLN A 214 5.98 -17.24 22.00
CA GLN A 214 5.09 -17.65 20.90
C GLN A 214 3.92 -16.65 20.72
N GLN A 215 3.36 -16.13 21.81
CA GLN A 215 2.27 -15.15 21.76
C GLN A 215 2.72 -13.83 21.14
N TYR A 216 3.90 -13.37 21.50
CA TYR A 216 4.48 -12.16 20.91
C TYR A 216 4.74 -12.35 19.42
N LEU A 217 5.41 -13.45 19.03
CA LEU A 217 5.64 -13.75 17.61
C LEU A 217 4.33 -13.83 16.84
N SER A 218 3.33 -14.56 17.34
CA SER A 218 2.02 -14.71 16.68
C SER A 218 1.35 -13.36 16.42
N ARG A 219 1.37 -12.45 17.40
CA ARG A 219 0.81 -11.11 17.26
C ARG A 219 1.56 -10.29 16.21
N VAL A 220 2.88 -10.19 16.36
CA VAL A 220 3.71 -9.37 15.46
C VAL A 220 3.70 -9.95 14.03
N PHE A 221 3.77 -11.28 13.89
CA PHE A 221 3.72 -11.91 12.57
C PHE A 221 2.38 -11.65 11.85
N THR A 222 1.26 -11.72 12.59
CA THR A 222 -0.06 -11.40 12.01
C THR A 222 -0.17 -9.92 11.63
N GLU A 223 0.41 -9.03 12.43
CA GLU A 223 0.44 -7.59 12.16
C GLU A 223 1.19 -7.25 10.86
N PHE A 224 2.35 -7.90 10.63
CA PHE A 224 3.16 -7.68 9.42
C PHE A 224 2.68 -8.45 8.19
N MET A 225 2.26 -9.72 8.39
CA MET A 225 2.00 -10.64 7.27
C MET A 225 0.51 -10.80 6.96
N ASN A 226 -0.39 -10.18 7.74
CA ASN A 226 -1.84 -10.33 7.66
C ASN A 226 -2.33 -11.80 7.68
N CYS A 227 -1.51 -12.71 8.20
CA CYS A 227 -1.84 -14.12 8.38
C CYS A 227 -1.05 -14.71 9.54
N SER A 228 -1.50 -15.84 10.07
CA SER A 228 -0.75 -16.56 11.10
C SER A 228 0.49 -17.27 10.52
N VAL A 229 1.48 -17.57 11.37
CA VAL A 229 2.67 -18.37 11.02
C VAL A 229 2.27 -19.71 10.37
N TYR A 230 1.24 -20.37 10.90
CA TYR A 230 0.73 -21.63 10.37
C TYR A 230 0.10 -21.47 8.96
N GLU A 231 -0.67 -20.41 8.75
CA GLU A 231 -1.24 -20.10 7.43
C GLU A 231 -0.16 -19.80 6.41
N TYR A 232 0.88 -19.05 6.81
CA TYR A 232 2.03 -18.77 5.95
C TYR A 232 2.74 -20.06 5.54
N LEU A 233 3.12 -20.92 6.49
CA LEU A 233 3.75 -22.22 6.23
C LEU A 233 2.86 -23.10 5.32
N THR A 234 1.56 -23.15 5.61
CA THR A 234 0.61 -23.93 4.80
C THR A 234 0.56 -23.43 3.35
N ASN A 235 0.43 -22.11 3.14
CA ASN A 235 0.43 -21.52 1.81
C ASN A 235 1.75 -21.79 1.07
N TYR A 236 2.88 -21.66 1.74
CA TYR A 236 4.20 -21.95 1.18
C TYR A 236 4.31 -23.41 0.71
N ARG A 237 3.94 -24.37 1.55
CA ARG A 237 3.89 -25.81 1.22
C ARG A 237 3.00 -26.09 0.01
N ILE A 238 1.81 -25.49 -0.05
CA ILE A 238 0.88 -25.67 -1.17
C ILE A 238 1.45 -25.07 -2.47
N ASN A 239 2.12 -23.94 -2.42
CA ASN A 239 2.79 -23.37 -3.58
C ASN A 239 3.93 -24.26 -4.07
N LYS A 240 4.74 -24.79 -3.18
CA LYS A 240 5.77 -25.81 -3.55
C LYS A 240 5.15 -27.07 -4.13
N ALA A 241 4.02 -27.52 -3.60
CA ALA A 241 3.31 -28.67 -4.17
C ALA A 241 2.79 -28.39 -5.59
N LYS A 242 2.30 -27.19 -5.89
CA LYS A 242 1.92 -26.78 -7.26
C LYS A 242 3.09 -26.91 -8.23
N GLU A 243 4.27 -26.39 -7.83
CA GLU A 243 5.50 -26.50 -8.63
C GLU A 243 5.84 -27.99 -8.93
N LEU A 244 5.88 -28.83 -7.88
CA LEU A 244 6.19 -30.25 -8.03
C LEU A 244 5.16 -31.03 -8.87
N LEU A 245 3.89 -30.67 -8.77
CA LEU A 245 2.82 -31.27 -9.59
C LEU A 245 3.00 -30.99 -11.09
N LEU A 246 3.53 -29.80 -11.46
CA LEU A 246 3.76 -29.39 -12.85
C LEU A 246 5.07 -29.95 -13.42
N ILE A 247 6.15 -29.96 -12.61
CA ILE A 247 7.48 -30.43 -13.06
C ILE A 247 7.46 -31.93 -13.28
N ASN A 248 6.71 -32.70 -12.48
CA ASN A 248 6.80 -34.15 -12.45
C ASN A 248 5.42 -34.83 -12.58
N SER A 249 4.93 -34.92 -13.83
CA SER A 249 3.59 -35.40 -14.15
C SER A 249 3.30 -36.85 -13.67
N ARG A 250 4.35 -37.66 -13.49
CA ARG A 250 4.22 -39.10 -13.12
C ARG A 250 4.38 -39.32 -11.59
N ARG A 251 4.81 -38.32 -10.81
CA ARG A 251 5.02 -38.47 -9.37
C ARG A 251 3.69 -38.65 -8.64
N LYS A 252 3.62 -39.59 -7.71
CA LYS A 252 2.39 -39.83 -6.95
C LYS A 252 2.07 -38.62 -6.05
N VAL A 253 0.79 -38.33 -5.89
CA VAL A 253 0.33 -37.22 -5.01
C VAL A 253 0.78 -37.43 -3.56
N GLN A 254 0.86 -38.68 -3.09
CA GLN A 254 1.35 -39.03 -1.74
C GLN A 254 2.82 -38.66 -1.57
N ASP A 255 3.66 -38.91 -2.57
CA ASP A 255 5.08 -38.59 -2.52
C ASP A 255 5.28 -37.05 -2.47
N ILE A 256 4.48 -36.33 -3.28
CA ILE A 256 4.50 -34.86 -3.25
C ILE A 256 4.03 -34.32 -1.90
N ALA A 257 3.00 -34.91 -1.30
CA ALA A 257 2.55 -34.53 0.04
C ALA A 257 3.69 -34.66 1.08
N SER A 258 4.41 -35.78 1.04
CA SER A 258 5.58 -36.01 1.91
C SER A 258 6.70 -35.00 1.67
N ASP A 259 7.02 -34.71 0.39
CA ASP A 259 8.09 -33.77 0.03
C ASP A 259 7.82 -32.32 0.47
N VAL A 260 6.55 -31.97 0.63
CA VAL A 260 6.19 -30.64 1.09
C VAL A 260 5.80 -30.61 2.59
N GLY A 261 6.20 -31.65 3.34
CA GLY A 261 6.09 -31.67 4.80
C GLY A 261 4.72 -32.08 5.35
N TYR A 262 3.90 -32.83 4.59
CA TYR A 262 2.68 -33.44 5.11
C TYR A 262 2.91 -34.91 5.41
N SER A 263 2.76 -35.30 6.69
CA SER A 263 2.81 -36.72 7.13
C SER A 263 1.58 -37.51 6.68
N ASP A 264 0.44 -36.84 6.41
CA ASP A 264 -0.81 -37.45 5.93
C ASP A 264 -1.23 -36.84 4.60
N ALA A 265 -1.25 -37.67 3.55
CA ALA A 265 -1.68 -37.26 2.23
C ALA A 265 -3.16 -36.87 2.16
N SER A 266 -4.01 -37.40 3.04
CA SER A 266 -5.42 -37.01 3.08
C SER A 266 -5.56 -35.58 3.59
N HIS A 267 -4.83 -35.21 4.64
CA HIS A 267 -4.77 -33.83 5.12
C HIS A 267 -4.23 -32.87 4.05
N PHE A 268 -3.15 -33.26 3.36
CA PHE A 268 -2.62 -32.49 2.22
C PHE A 268 -3.68 -32.23 1.15
N ILE A 269 -4.42 -33.25 0.71
CA ILE A 269 -5.46 -33.13 -0.33
C ILE A 269 -6.55 -32.17 0.11
N VAL A 270 -6.98 -32.21 1.39
CA VAL A 270 -7.97 -31.31 1.95
C VAL A 270 -7.47 -29.87 1.93
N MET A 271 -6.23 -29.61 2.41
CA MET A 271 -5.65 -28.28 2.45
C MET A 271 -5.37 -27.72 1.07
N PHE A 272 -4.86 -28.56 0.16
CA PHE A 272 -4.66 -28.16 -1.24
C PHE A 272 -5.98 -27.74 -1.90
N ARG A 273 -7.05 -28.54 -1.72
CA ARG A 273 -8.38 -28.19 -2.25
C ARG A 273 -8.94 -26.93 -1.62
N LYS A 274 -8.77 -26.74 -0.32
CA LYS A 274 -9.22 -25.53 0.40
C LYS A 274 -8.59 -24.26 -0.17
N LEU A 275 -7.28 -24.31 -0.48
CA LEU A 275 -6.53 -23.13 -0.94
C LEU A 275 -6.55 -22.93 -2.47
N THR A 276 -6.80 -23.98 -3.27
CA THR A 276 -6.76 -23.90 -4.73
C THR A 276 -8.11 -24.09 -5.41
N GLY A 277 -9.14 -24.49 -4.66
CA GLY A 277 -10.46 -24.83 -5.17
C GLY A 277 -10.57 -26.23 -5.81
N MET A 278 -9.45 -26.95 -6.00
CA MET A 278 -9.43 -28.26 -6.67
C MET A 278 -8.45 -29.24 -6.01
N THR A 279 -8.61 -30.53 -6.27
CA THR A 279 -7.67 -31.53 -5.76
C THR A 279 -6.32 -31.47 -6.51
N PRO A 280 -5.21 -31.98 -5.92
CA PRO A 280 -3.90 -32.02 -6.61
C PRO A 280 -3.94 -32.76 -7.95
N ALA A 281 -4.73 -33.84 -8.03
CA ALA A 281 -4.91 -34.61 -9.28
C ALA A 281 -5.66 -33.79 -10.36
N GLN A 282 -6.70 -33.04 -9.95
CA GLN A 282 -7.42 -32.15 -10.85
C GLN A 282 -6.53 -30.98 -11.32
N PHE A 283 -5.76 -30.42 -10.40
CA PHE A 283 -4.80 -29.36 -10.71
C PHE A 283 -3.79 -29.84 -11.76
N ARG A 284 -3.15 -30.98 -11.55
CA ARG A 284 -2.24 -31.58 -12.52
C ARG A 284 -2.89 -31.76 -13.89
N LYS A 285 -4.10 -32.34 -13.93
CA LYS A 285 -4.82 -32.59 -15.19
C LYS A 285 -5.18 -31.30 -15.94
N LEU A 286 -5.36 -30.20 -15.24
CA LEU A 286 -5.75 -28.93 -15.85
C LEU A 286 -4.56 -28.23 -16.53
N TYR A 287 -3.35 -28.43 -16.04
CA TYR A 287 -2.16 -27.70 -16.50
C TYR A 287 -1.13 -28.55 -17.24
N ILE A 288 -1.34 -29.86 -17.35
CA ILE A 288 -0.53 -30.81 -18.14
C ILE A 288 -1.44 -31.64 -19.08
#